data_fec3e6b7805c8d960c25882201dc484e
#
_entry.id   fec3e6b7805c8d960c25882201dc484e
#
_cell.length_a   1.000
_cell.length_b   1.000
_cell.length_c   1.000
_cell.angle_alpha   90.00
_cell.angle_beta   90.00
_cell.angle_gamma   90.00
#
_symmetry.space_group_name_H-M   'P 1'
#
loop_
_entity.id
_entity.type
_entity.pdbx_description
1 polymer ?
#
loop_
_entity_poly.entity_id
_entity_poly.type
_entity_poly.pdbx_seq_one_letter_code
_entity_poly.pdbx_strand_id
1 'polypeptide(L)' 'MNKRYGYFVLFFAFLLGCREGFVALWKIPDPEPVYIFPYSITSLPPGDRERLEKGIRIETGEELMGLLEDYLS' A
#
# COMPACT_ATOMS: atom_id res chain seq x y z
N MET A 1 29.02 -8.08 6.39
CA MET A 1 28.59 -6.70 6.49
C MET A 1 27.54 -6.36 5.48
N ASN A 2 27.83 -6.61 4.22
CA ASN A 2 26.89 -6.31 3.16
C ASN A 2 25.57 -7.05 3.32
N LYS A 3 25.61 -8.22 3.92
CA LYS A 3 24.40 -8.99 4.13
C LYS A 3 23.40 -8.28 5.02
N ARG A 4 23.89 -7.50 5.96
CA ARG A 4 23.00 -6.74 6.83
C ARG A 4 22.19 -5.72 6.07
N TYR A 5 22.85 -5.04 5.16
CA TYR A 5 22.17 -4.03 4.36
C TYR A 5 21.13 -4.67 3.45
N GLY A 6 21.44 -5.85 2.93
CA GLY A 6 20.51 -6.56 2.11
C GLY A 6 19.25 -6.94 2.90
N TYR A 7 19.43 -7.39 4.13
CA TYR A 7 18.29 -7.72 4.98
C TYR A 7 17.48 -6.48 5.31
N PHE A 8 18.14 -5.37 5.54
CA PHE A 8 17.44 -4.13 5.82
C PHE A 8 16.48 -3.77 4.70
N VAL A 9 16.96 -3.88 3.48
CA VAL A 9 16.14 -3.57 2.32
C VAL A 9 14.95 -4.52 2.22
N LEU A 10 15.16 -5.79 2.56
CA LEU A 10 14.10 -6.79 2.49
C LEU A 10 13.00 -6.58 3.52
N PHE A 11 13.28 -5.82 4.57
CA PHE A 11 12.28 -5.56 5.59
C PHE A 11 11.39 -4.38 5.29
N PHE A 12 11.58 -3.74 4.17
CA PHE A 12 10.64 -2.71 3.76
C PHE A 12 9.27 -3.33 3.56
N ALA A 13 8.28 -2.69 4.15
CA ALA A 13 6.91 -3.09 3.96
C ALA A 13 6.10 -1.88 3.56
N PHE A 14 5.10 -2.11 2.74
CA PHE A 14 4.18 -1.06 2.34
C PHE A 14 2.80 -1.37 2.89
N LEU A 15 2.03 -0.32 3.10
CA LEU A 15 0.63 -0.44 3.48
C LEU A 15 -0.19 0.31 2.45
N LEU A 16 -1.11 -0.39 1.82
CA LEU A 16 -2.08 0.24 0.93
C LEU A 16 -3.36 0.45 1.72
N GLY A 17 -3.81 1.68 1.77
CA GLY A 17 -4.95 2.01 2.60
C GLY A 17 -5.70 3.22 2.09
N CYS A 18 -6.30 3.95 3.01
CA CYS A 18 -7.16 5.08 2.69
C CYS A 18 -6.72 6.29 3.49
N ARG A 19 -6.63 7.44 2.83
CA ARG A 19 -6.39 8.73 3.48
C ARG A 19 -7.42 9.72 2.99
N GLU A 20 -8.28 10.17 3.89
CA GLU A 20 -9.31 11.16 3.57
C GLU A 20 -10.17 10.75 2.38
N GLY A 21 -10.51 9.46 2.31
CA GLY A 21 -11.37 8.95 1.27
C GLY A 21 -10.66 8.53 -0.02
N PHE A 22 -9.35 8.70 -0.09
CA PHE A 22 -8.58 8.33 -1.28
C PHE A 22 -7.66 7.16 -0.98
N VAL A 23 -7.38 6.37 -2.02
CA VAL A 23 -6.40 5.28 -1.90
C VAL A 23 -5.03 5.90 -1.67
N ALA A 24 -4.31 5.37 -0.71
CA ALA A 24 -2.99 5.91 -0.34
C ALA A 24 -2.03 4.79 -0.02
N LEU A 25 -0.75 5.07 -0.22
CA LEU A 25 0.32 4.11 0.00
C LEU A 25 1.27 4.65 1.05
N TRP A 26 1.53 3.82 2.07
CA TRP A 26 2.51 4.14 3.11
C TRP A 26 3.71 3.23 2.99
N LYS A 27 4.84 3.75 3.37
CA LYS A 27 6.06 2.96 3.57
C LYS A 27 6.24 2.84 5.07
N ILE A 28 6.07 1.63 5.59
CA ILE A 28 6.16 1.41 7.03
C ILE A 28 7.60 1.58 7.49
N PRO A 29 7.85 2.31 8.58
CA PRO A 29 6.89 2.78 9.58
C PRO A 29 6.51 4.26 9.46
N ASP A 30 6.68 4.88 8.33
CA ASP A 30 6.42 6.31 8.20
C ASP A 30 4.96 6.62 8.50
N PRO A 31 4.69 7.69 9.26
CA PRO A 31 3.31 8.04 9.60
C PRO A 31 2.53 8.70 8.48
N GLU A 32 3.22 9.29 7.52
CA GLU A 32 2.56 9.94 6.40
C GLU A 32 2.67 9.08 5.15
N PRO A 33 1.65 9.11 4.28
CA PRO A 33 1.72 8.31 3.06
C PRO A 33 2.79 8.83 2.12
N VAL A 34 3.42 7.92 1.39
CA VAL A 34 4.40 8.30 0.37
C VAL A 34 3.69 8.72 -0.90
N TYR A 35 2.44 8.30 -1.09
CA TYR A 35 1.69 8.67 -2.27
C TYR A 35 0.20 8.56 -2.00
N ILE A 36 -0.56 9.52 -2.52
CA ILE A 36 -2.01 9.49 -2.47
C ILE A 36 -2.51 9.44 -3.92
N PHE A 37 -3.24 8.37 -4.22
CA PHE A 37 -3.77 8.17 -5.56
C PHE A 37 -5.00 9.02 -5.78
N PRO A 38 -5.25 9.49 -7.00
CA PRO A 38 -6.45 10.28 -7.29
C PRO A 38 -7.68 9.39 -7.49
N TYR A 39 -7.84 8.38 -6.65
CA TYR A 39 -8.96 7.44 -6.72
C TYR A 39 -9.67 7.41 -5.38
N SER A 40 -10.97 7.71 -5.41
CA SER A 40 -11.79 7.65 -4.23
C SER A 40 -12.09 6.19 -3.89
N ILE A 41 -12.04 5.84 -2.61
CA ILE A 41 -12.37 4.46 -2.20
C ILE A 41 -13.84 4.16 -2.42
N THR A 42 -14.68 5.20 -2.53
CA THR A 42 -16.11 4.97 -2.76
C THR A 42 -16.39 4.48 -4.18
N SER A 43 -15.43 4.59 -5.08
CA SER A 43 -15.59 4.07 -6.44
C SER A 43 -15.28 2.59 -6.53
N LEU A 44 -14.81 1.98 -5.43
CA LEU A 44 -14.45 0.58 -5.40
C LEU A 44 -15.59 -0.27 -4.87
N PRO A 45 -15.63 -1.57 -5.22
CA PRO A 45 -16.62 -2.47 -4.64
C PRO A 45 -16.52 -2.48 -3.12
N PRO A 46 -17.64 -2.74 -2.41
CA PRO A 46 -17.64 -2.66 -0.94
C PRO A 46 -16.61 -3.54 -0.25
N GLY A 47 -16.35 -4.73 -0.78
CA GLY A 47 -15.35 -5.61 -0.19
C GLY A 47 -13.95 -5.04 -0.28
N ASP A 48 -13.61 -4.45 -1.42
CA ASP A 48 -12.29 -3.85 -1.61
C ASP A 48 -12.15 -2.59 -0.77
N ARG A 49 -13.22 -1.81 -0.68
CA ARG A 49 -13.23 -0.62 0.15
C ARG A 49 -12.94 -0.96 1.60
N GLU A 50 -13.60 -2.00 2.12
CA GLU A 50 -13.40 -2.42 3.49
C GLU A 50 -11.97 -2.87 3.73
N ARG A 51 -11.38 -3.61 2.80
CA ARG A 51 -10.00 -4.05 2.93
C ARG A 51 -9.04 -2.87 2.96
N LEU A 52 -9.27 -1.87 2.15
CA LEU A 52 -8.43 -0.68 2.13
C LEU A 52 -8.59 0.16 3.38
N GLU A 53 -9.80 0.24 3.92
CA GLU A 53 -10.02 0.97 5.17
C GLU A 53 -9.26 0.33 6.33
N LYS A 54 -9.15 -1.00 6.32
CA LYS A 54 -8.37 -1.71 7.33
C LYS A 54 -6.88 -1.67 7.05
N GLY A 55 -6.52 -1.46 5.81
CA GLY A 55 -5.13 -1.46 5.40
C GLY A 55 -4.68 -2.82 4.92
N ILE A 56 -3.98 -2.85 3.78
CA ILE A 56 -3.46 -4.08 3.19
C ILE A 56 -1.95 -4.01 3.28
N ARG A 57 -1.37 -4.88 4.09
CA ARG A 57 0.07 -4.94 4.23
C ARG A 57 0.69 -5.63 3.04
N ILE A 58 1.70 -5.02 2.47
CA ILE A 58 2.36 -5.49 1.26
C ILE A 58 3.85 -5.58 1.55
N GLU A 59 4.46 -6.73 1.27
CA GLU A 59 5.85 -6.94 1.60
C GLU A 59 6.76 -7.03 0.39
N THR A 60 6.20 -7.10 -0.81
CA THR A 60 7.01 -7.15 -2.03
C THR A 60 6.46 -6.17 -3.05
N GLY A 61 7.35 -5.73 -3.94
CA GLY A 61 6.94 -4.85 -5.03
C GLY A 61 5.99 -5.54 -5.99
N GLU A 62 6.14 -6.84 -6.16
CA GLU A 62 5.26 -7.60 -7.04
C GLU A 62 3.83 -7.61 -6.51
N GLU A 63 3.67 -7.81 -5.20
CA GLU A 63 2.36 -7.75 -4.60
C GLU A 63 1.73 -6.38 -4.78
N LEU A 64 2.53 -5.33 -4.59
CA LEU A 64 2.05 -3.97 -4.73
C LEU A 64 1.55 -3.72 -6.15
N MET A 65 2.35 -4.11 -7.15
CA MET A 65 1.97 -3.90 -8.53
C MET A 65 0.71 -4.67 -8.88
N GLY A 66 0.59 -5.91 -8.39
CA GLY A 66 -0.60 -6.71 -8.63
C GLY A 66 -1.85 -6.06 -8.06
N LEU A 67 -1.77 -5.55 -6.84
CA LEU A 67 -2.91 -4.91 -6.21
C LEU A 67 -3.28 -3.61 -6.92
N LEU A 68 -2.29 -2.83 -7.33
CA LEU A 68 -2.56 -1.59 -8.04
C LEU A 68 -3.23 -1.85 -9.37
N GLU A 69 -2.82 -2.89 -10.08
CA GLU A 69 -3.46 -3.26 -11.32
C GLU A 69 -4.91 -3.66 -11.10
N ASP A 70 -5.17 -4.40 -10.03
CA ASP A 70 -6.53 -4.86 -9.74
C ASP A 70 -7.46 -3.71 -9.35
N TYR A 71 -6.96 -2.78 -8.56
CA TYR A 71 -7.82 -1.73 -8.00
C TYR A 71 -7.88 -0.49 -8.85
N LEU A 72 -6.83 -0.18 -9.60
CA LEU A 72 -6.69 1.12 -10.23
C LEU A 72 -6.67 1.08 -11.76
N SER A 73 -6.80 -0.08 -12.34
CA SER A 73 -6.80 -0.18 -13.80
C SER A 73 -8.19 -0.17 -14.43
#